data_b7bc620409e191c6497352312a63b05a
#
_entry.id   b7bc620409e191c6497352312a63b05a
#
_cell.length_a   1.000
_cell.length_b   1.000
_cell.length_c   1.000
_cell.angle_alpha   90.00
_cell.angle_beta   90.00
_cell.angle_gamma   90.00
#
_symmetry.space_group_name_H-M   'P 1'
#
loop_
_entity.id
_entity.type
_entity.pdbx_description
1 polymer ?
#
loop_
_entity_poly.entity_id
_entity_poly.type
_entity_poly.pdbx_seq_one_letter_code
_entity_poly.pdbx_strand_id
1 'polypeptide(L)'
;LQRVAIAATVLKKANLYVFDEPTSFLDIKQRINASKFIRNLSDENNSILVIEHDLIIFDYMSDLAHIMYGSEDVYGSISGLKPTKNAINAYLSGYLKEENIRFRDKKVKFEARKSFSKKKGEELVSWSNISKKLGNFSLNAETGSINKGDVIGVLGENGIGKTTFVKILADVIKKDSGELSKSVQVSYKPQYLDSNDELVINI
;
A
#
# COMPACT_ATOMS: atom_id res chain seq x y z
N LEU A 1 -3.70 1.50 15.92
CA LEU A 1 -2.80 0.49 16.49
C LEU A 1 -1.34 0.75 16.11
N GLN A 2 -0.96 0.84 14.83
CA GLN A 2 0.44 1.00 14.37
C GLN A 2 1.17 2.19 15.01
N ARG A 3 0.56 3.36 15.04
CA ARG A 3 1.13 4.56 15.68
C ARG A 3 1.35 4.39 17.18
N VAL A 4 0.48 3.65 17.86
CA VAL A 4 0.63 3.33 19.30
C VAL A 4 1.80 2.38 19.51
N ALA A 5 1.99 1.39 18.63
CA ALA A 5 3.14 0.48 18.68
C ALA A 5 4.47 1.22 18.51
N ILE A 6 4.56 2.15 17.55
CA ILE A 6 5.74 3.00 17.36
C ILE A 6 6.02 3.83 18.63
N ALA A 7 5.01 4.49 19.19
CA ALA A 7 5.16 5.27 20.41
C ALA A 7 5.62 4.41 21.61
N ALA A 8 5.03 3.24 21.79
CA ALA A 8 5.41 2.30 22.85
C ALA A 8 6.85 1.79 22.71
N THR A 9 7.33 1.61 21.49
CA THR A 9 8.72 1.21 21.22
C THR A 9 9.70 2.30 21.64
N VAL A 10 9.41 3.55 21.29
CA VAL A 10 10.29 4.68 21.56
C VAL A 10 10.36 5.02 23.06
N LEU A 11 9.26 4.85 23.78
CA LEU A 11 9.22 5.10 25.23
C LEU A 11 10.11 4.14 26.05
N LYS A 12 10.59 3.04 25.47
CA LYS A 12 11.46 2.07 26.15
C LYS A 12 12.91 2.50 26.34
N LYS A 13 13.33 3.64 25.79
CA LYS A 13 14.71 4.14 25.78
C LYS A 13 15.74 3.04 25.46
N ALA A 14 16.23 3.03 24.25
CA ALA A 14 17.18 2.03 23.76
C ALA A 14 18.26 2.69 22.90
N ASN A 15 19.45 2.07 22.83
CA ASN A 15 20.52 2.52 21.92
C ASN A 15 20.27 2.04 20.48
N LEU A 16 19.45 1.01 20.29
CA LEU A 16 19.02 0.52 18.98
C LEU A 16 17.49 0.32 18.97
N TYR A 17 16.84 1.04 18.09
CA TYR A 17 15.41 0.84 17.79
C TYR A 17 15.27 0.00 16.53
N VAL A 18 14.44 -1.05 16.61
CA VAL A 18 14.12 -1.90 15.46
C VAL A 18 12.65 -1.75 15.14
N PHE A 19 12.34 -1.39 13.90
CA PHE A 19 10.99 -1.24 13.39
C PHE A 19 10.77 -2.18 12.21
N ASP A 20 9.80 -3.07 12.34
CA ASP A 20 9.38 -3.99 11.30
C ASP A 20 8.09 -3.47 10.67
N GLU A 21 8.17 -3.07 9.39
CA GLU A 21 7.09 -2.49 8.60
C GLU A 21 6.29 -1.39 9.34
N PRO A 22 6.93 -0.35 9.89
CA PRO A 22 6.25 0.64 10.72
C PRO A 22 5.20 1.46 9.96
N THR A 23 5.26 1.49 8.63
CA THR A 23 4.32 2.27 7.82
C THR A 23 3.16 1.45 7.24
N SER A 24 3.10 0.15 7.51
CA SER A 24 2.00 -0.72 7.08
C SER A 24 0.66 -0.24 7.63
N PHE A 25 -0.38 -0.32 6.80
CA PHE A 25 -1.76 0.13 7.08
C PHE A 25 -1.95 1.64 7.32
N LEU A 26 -0.90 2.45 7.20
CA LEU A 26 -0.99 3.90 7.27
C LEU A 26 -1.31 4.48 5.88
N ASP A 27 -2.09 5.58 5.85
CA ASP A 27 -2.24 6.38 4.63
C ASP A 27 -0.96 7.18 4.34
N ILE A 28 -0.86 7.76 3.15
CA ILE A 28 0.37 8.44 2.70
C ILE A 28 0.82 9.56 3.64
N LYS A 29 -0.09 10.36 4.19
CA LYS A 29 0.22 11.43 5.12
C LYS A 29 0.76 10.88 6.44
N GLN A 30 0.13 9.83 6.96
CA GLN A 30 0.56 9.15 8.17
C GLN A 30 1.90 8.43 7.96
N ARG A 31 2.13 7.81 6.80
CA ARG A 31 3.43 7.20 6.43
C ARG A 31 4.56 8.21 6.46
N ILE A 32 4.38 9.36 5.79
CA ILE A 32 5.38 10.42 5.77
C ILE A 32 5.66 10.95 7.19
N ASN A 33 4.63 11.18 8.00
CA ASN A 33 4.81 11.66 9.36
C ASN A 33 5.52 10.63 10.27
N ALA A 34 5.16 9.35 10.17
CA ALA A 34 5.82 8.26 10.89
C ALA A 34 7.28 8.13 10.46
N SER A 35 7.55 8.21 9.15
CA SER A 35 8.90 8.14 8.59
C SER A 35 9.79 9.28 9.07
N LYS A 36 9.27 10.52 9.08
CA LYS A 36 9.97 11.69 9.64
C LYS A 36 10.28 11.50 11.11
N PHE A 37 9.29 11.04 11.86
CA PHE A 37 9.45 10.80 13.29
C PHE A 37 10.53 9.76 13.57
N ILE A 38 10.48 8.60 12.90
CA ILE A 38 11.44 7.51 13.06
C ILE A 38 12.85 7.99 12.67
N ARG A 39 13.02 8.66 11.52
CA ARG A 39 14.31 9.19 11.08
C ARG A 39 14.91 10.14 12.11
N ASN A 40 14.11 11.01 12.71
CA ASN A 40 14.55 11.99 13.71
C ASN A 40 14.88 11.38 15.08
N LEU A 41 14.63 10.08 15.31
CA LEU A 41 15.08 9.38 16.52
C LEU A 41 16.57 9.00 16.46
N SER A 42 17.17 9.00 15.27
CA SER A 42 18.61 8.73 15.11
C SER A 42 19.41 9.93 15.58
N ASP A 43 20.30 9.71 16.53
CA ASP A 43 21.24 10.69 17.06
C ASP A 43 22.59 10.02 17.41
N GLU A 44 23.45 10.71 18.12
CA GLU A 44 24.76 10.17 18.52
C GLU A 44 24.68 8.96 19.46
N ASN A 45 23.55 8.75 20.14
CA ASN A 45 23.34 7.68 21.12
C ASN A 45 22.41 6.57 20.62
N ASN A 46 21.64 6.85 19.58
CA ASN A 46 20.59 5.96 19.10
C ASN A 46 20.76 5.64 17.62
N SER A 47 20.76 4.35 17.32
CA SER A 47 20.69 3.83 15.95
C SER A 47 19.33 3.26 15.65
N ILE A 48 18.98 3.23 14.37
CA ILE A 48 17.68 2.73 13.92
C ILE A 48 17.89 1.67 12.84
N LEU A 49 17.20 0.55 12.98
CA LEU A 49 17.05 -0.47 11.95
C LEU A 49 15.60 -0.54 11.55
N VAL A 50 15.33 -0.40 10.25
CA VAL A 50 13.96 -0.44 9.70
C VAL A 50 13.87 -1.49 8.62
N ILE A 51 12.81 -2.30 8.65
CA ILE A 51 12.40 -3.18 7.56
C ILE A 51 11.22 -2.51 6.86
N GLU A 52 11.31 -2.32 5.55
CA GLU A 52 10.27 -1.70 4.72
C GLU A 52 10.23 -2.30 3.31
N HIS A 53 9.02 -2.35 2.75
CA HIS A 53 8.78 -2.83 1.39
C HIS A 53 8.46 -1.70 0.41
N ASP A 54 8.00 -0.55 0.91
CA ASP A 54 7.74 0.63 0.09
C ASP A 54 9.08 1.35 -0.20
N LEU A 55 9.56 1.24 -1.43
CA LEU A 55 10.86 1.79 -1.83
C LEU A 55 10.92 3.32 -1.72
N ILE A 56 9.81 4.03 -1.83
CA ILE A 56 9.76 5.49 -1.70
C ILE A 56 9.96 5.86 -0.22
N ILE A 57 9.25 5.18 0.67
CA ILE A 57 9.38 5.36 2.11
C ILE A 57 10.77 4.93 2.58
N PHE A 58 11.28 3.81 2.05
CA PHE A 58 12.62 3.30 2.36
C PHE A 58 13.73 4.30 1.96
N ASP A 59 13.68 4.85 0.74
CA ASP A 59 14.65 5.88 0.28
C ASP A 59 14.57 7.15 1.13
N TYR A 60 13.38 7.50 1.60
CA TYR A 60 13.19 8.66 2.46
C TYR A 60 13.73 8.46 3.89
N MET A 61 13.60 7.25 4.46
CA MET A 61 13.95 6.96 5.85
C MET A 61 15.41 6.60 6.06
N SER A 62 16.05 5.88 5.13
CA SER A 62 17.34 5.25 5.34
C SER A 62 18.46 5.92 4.54
N ASP A 63 19.64 6.00 5.13
CA ASP A 63 20.86 6.45 4.46
C ASP A 63 21.68 5.26 3.94
N LEU A 64 21.62 4.14 4.66
CA LEU A 64 22.32 2.89 4.37
C LEU A 64 21.33 1.72 4.39
N ALA A 65 21.62 0.68 3.64
CA ALA A 65 20.75 -0.47 3.51
C ALA A 65 21.50 -1.79 3.33
N HIS A 66 20.92 -2.84 3.85
CA HIS A 66 21.21 -4.22 3.50
C HIS A 66 20.11 -4.77 2.59
N ILE A 67 20.49 -5.69 1.71
CA ILE A 67 19.53 -6.46 0.90
C ILE A 67 19.53 -7.88 1.44
N MET A 68 18.35 -8.38 1.77
CA MET A 68 18.16 -9.81 2.04
C MET A 68 17.77 -10.52 0.75
N TYR A 69 18.39 -11.67 0.53
CA TYR A 69 18.17 -12.53 -0.63
C TYR A 69 18.24 -13.99 -0.24
N GLY A 70 17.61 -14.87 -1.03
CA GLY A 70 17.56 -16.27 -0.71
C GLY A 70 16.45 -16.99 -1.45
N SER A 71 16.08 -18.15 -0.93
CA SER A 71 14.97 -18.94 -1.40
C SER A 71 14.00 -19.18 -0.24
N GLU A 72 12.73 -18.93 -0.47
CA GLU A 72 11.66 -19.09 0.52
C GLU A 72 11.73 -20.50 1.14
N ASP A 73 11.61 -20.57 2.46
CA ASP A 73 11.69 -21.79 3.29
C ASP A 73 12.98 -22.60 3.18
N VAL A 74 14.00 -22.11 2.48
CA VAL A 74 15.27 -22.82 2.27
C VAL A 74 16.46 -22.12 2.92
N TYR A 75 16.72 -20.86 2.54
CA TYR A 75 17.80 -20.08 3.13
C TYR A 75 17.58 -18.57 2.92
N GLY A 76 18.11 -17.77 3.83
CA GLY A 76 18.22 -16.31 3.71
C GLY A 76 19.64 -15.86 3.93
N SER A 77 20.08 -14.90 3.15
CA SER A 77 21.39 -14.25 3.26
C SER A 77 21.22 -12.72 3.27
N ILE A 78 22.17 -12.03 3.87
CA ILE A 78 22.18 -10.57 3.93
C ILE A 78 23.41 -10.03 3.19
N SER A 79 23.22 -9.00 2.37
CA SER A 79 24.32 -8.35 1.65
C SER A 79 25.18 -7.49 2.56
N GLY A 80 26.35 -7.09 2.08
CA GLY A 80 27.10 -5.99 2.68
C GLY A 80 26.28 -4.70 2.75
N LEU A 81 26.67 -3.79 3.66
CA LEU A 81 26.04 -2.48 3.83
C LEU A 81 26.33 -1.59 2.62
N LYS A 82 25.28 -0.93 2.10
CA LYS A 82 25.36 -0.10 0.89
C LYS A 82 24.59 1.21 1.09
N PRO A 83 24.98 2.30 0.41
CA PRO A 83 24.13 3.49 0.32
C PRO A 83 22.74 3.11 -0.22
N THR A 84 21.68 3.67 0.36
CA THR A 84 20.29 3.30 0.06
C THR A 84 19.95 3.31 -1.43
N LYS A 85 20.38 4.34 -2.17
CA LYS A 85 20.16 4.41 -3.63
C LYS A 85 20.80 3.25 -4.38
N ASN A 86 22.01 2.85 -3.98
CA ASN A 86 22.70 1.72 -4.60
C ASN A 86 21.99 0.40 -4.27
N ALA A 87 21.54 0.24 -3.02
CA ALA A 87 20.76 -0.92 -2.60
C ALA A 87 19.44 -1.03 -3.37
N ILE A 88 18.68 0.05 -3.51
CA ILE A 88 17.44 0.07 -4.29
C ILE A 88 17.70 -0.34 -5.75
N ASN A 89 18.72 0.22 -6.38
CA ASN A 89 19.07 -0.14 -7.76
C ASN A 89 19.50 -1.60 -7.89
N ALA A 90 20.30 -2.11 -6.96
CA ALA A 90 20.68 -3.52 -6.92
C ALA A 90 19.46 -4.44 -6.70
N TYR A 91 18.57 -4.07 -5.79
CA TYR A 91 17.33 -4.80 -5.54
C TYR A 91 16.43 -4.86 -6.78
N LEU A 92 16.23 -3.74 -7.47
CA LEU A 92 15.44 -3.67 -8.71
C LEU A 92 16.10 -4.45 -9.86
N SER A 93 17.44 -4.44 -9.93
CA SER A 93 18.18 -5.19 -10.95
C SER A 93 18.21 -6.69 -10.69
N GLY A 94 18.02 -7.14 -9.45
CA GLY A 94 18.15 -8.54 -9.02
C GLY A 94 19.61 -9.02 -8.97
N TYR A 95 20.58 -8.12 -8.94
CA TYR A 95 22.00 -8.43 -8.99
C TYR A 95 22.82 -7.61 -7.99
N LEU A 96 23.54 -8.28 -7.13
CA LEU A 96 24.52 -7.72 -6.18
C LEU A 96 25.90 -7.75 -6.82
N LYS A 97 26.34 -6.58 -7.31
CA LYS A 97 27.58 -6.46 -8.08
C LYS A 97 28.84 -6.79 -7.25
N GLU A 98 28.87 -6.33 -6.01
CA GLU A 98 30.01 -6.47 -5.12
C GLU A 98 30.21 -7.93 -4.69
N GLU A 99 29.11 -8.60 -4.40
CA GLU A 99 29.08 -10.02 -4.02
C GLU A 99 29.06 -10.96 -5.24
N ASN A 100 28.89 -10.42 -6.46
CA ASN A 100 28.72 -11.16 -7.71
C ASN A 100 27.57 -12.19 -7.65
N ILE A 101 26.48 -11.84 -6.99
CA ILE A 101 25.33 -12.72 -6.77
C ILE A 101 24.13 -12.20 -7.54
N ARG A 102 23.52 -13.07 -8.35
CA ARG A 102 22.22 -12.83 -8.97
C ARG A 102 21.15 -13.57 -8.19
N PHE A 103 20.26 -12.81 -7.53
CA PHE A 103 19.17 -13.37 -6.73
C PHE A 103 17.79 -13.28 -7.41
N ARG A 104 17.74 -12.64 -8.60
CA ARG A 104 16.54 -12.59 -9.42
C ARG A 104 16.91 -12.50 -10.90
N ASP A 105 16.32 -13.37 -11.72
CA ASP A 105 16.63 -13.44 -13.15
C ASP A 105 16.10 -12.25 -13.94
N LYS A 106 14.90 -11.78 -13.61
CA LYS A 106 14.25 -10.64 -14.28
C LYS A 106 14.38 -9.38 -13.46
N LYS A 107 14.84 -8.30 -14.10
CA LYS A 107 14.83 -6.98 -13.50
C LYS A 107 13.40 -6.50 -13.29
N VAL A 108 13.12 -5.86 -12.16
CA VAL A 108 11.88 -5.10 -11.98
C VAL A 108 11.98 -3.80 -12.77
N LYS A 109 11.11 -3.63 -13.76
CA LYS A 109 11.04 -2.42 -14.59
C LYS A 109 9.65 -1.82 -14.45
N PHE A 110 9.61 -0.53 -14.24
CA PHE A 110 8.38 0.25 -14.32
C PHE A 110 8.24 0.76 -15.75
N GLU A 111 7.42 0.10 -16.56
CA GLU A 111 7.13 0.58 -17.91
C GLU A 111 6.15 1.74 -17.80
N ALA A 112 6.55 2.89 -18.35
CA ALA A 112 5.65 4.00 -18.51
C ALA A 112 4.49 3.58 -19.43
N ARG A 113 3.28 3.59 -18.91
CA ARG A 113 2.09 3.37 -19.73
C ARG A 113 2.05 4.50 -20.77
N LYS A 114 1.98 4.14 -22.04
CA LYS A 114 1.65 5.12 -23.09
C LYS A 114 0.34 5.78 -22.69
N SER A 115 0.29 7.11 -22.72
CA SER A 115 -0.95 7.85 -22.49
C SER A 115 -2.00 7.33 -23.47
N PHE A 116 -2.99 6.64 -22.95
CA PHE A 116 -4.10 6.19 -23.78
C PHE A 116 -4.98 7.40 -24.10
N SER A 117 -4.97 7.85 -25.34
CA SER A 117 -6.10 8.56 -25.89
C SER A 117 -7.24 7.55 -26.10
N LYS A 118 -7.89 7.15 -24.99
CA LYS A 118 -9.06 6.29 -25.10
C LYS A 118 -10.20 7.06 -25.75
N LYS A 119 -10.71 6.56 -26.86
CA LYS A 119 -12.11 6.82 -27.22
C LYS A 119 -12.94 6.45 -25.99
N LYS A 120 -13.81 7.36 -25.53
CA LYS A 120 -14.72 7.12 -24.41
C LYS A 120 -15.44 5.80 -24.66
N GLY A 121 -15.15 4.79 -23.83
CA GLY A 121 -15.82 3.48 -23.93
C GLY A 121 -17.30 3.61 -23.56
N GLU A 122 -18.05 2.56 -23.81
CA GLU A 122 -19.42 2.41 -23.36
C GLU A 122 -19.47 2.54 -21.82
N GLU A 123 -20.42 3.32 -21.30
CA GLU A 123 -20.63 3.49 -19.88
C GLU A 123 -21.12 2.17 -19.27
N LEU A 124 -20.45 1.69 -18.23
CA LEU A 124 -20.81 0.48 -17.51
C LEU A 124 -21.61 0.76 -16.24
N VAL A 125 -21.16 1.74 -15.47
CA VAL A 125 -21.78 2.13 -14.20
C VAL A 125 -21.74 3.64 -14.13
N SER A 126 -22.86 4.25 -13.78
CA SER A 126 -22.93 5.67 -13.43
C SER A 126 -23.67 5.86 -12.12
N TRP A 127 -23.31 6.93 -11.44
CA TRP A 127 -23.97 7.34 -10.21
C TRP A 127 -24.17 8.85 -10.19
N SER A 128 -25.22 9.27 -9.46
CA SER A 128 -25.55 10.67 -9.28
C SER A 128 -25.93 10.92 -7.83
N ASN A 129 -25.22 11.86 -7.19
CA ASN A 129 -25.51 12.37 -5.86
C ASN A 129 -25.77 11.30 -4.80
N ILE A 130 -24.95 10.22 -4.81
CA ILE A 130 -25.04 9.17 -3.81
C ILE A 130 -24.72 9.73 -2.44
N SER A 131 -25.59 9.47 -1.47
CA SER A 131 -25.29 9.72 -0.06
C SER A 131 -25.41 8.45 0.78
N LYS A 132 -24.61 8.39 1.85
CA LYS A 132 -24.65 7.33 2.87
C LYS A 132 -24.23 7.89 4.22
N LYS A 133 -25.09 7.66 5.22
CA LYS A 133 -24.80 8.03 6.62
C LYS A 133 -24.52 6.75 7.43
N LEU A 134 -23.43 6.75 8.17
CA LEU A 134 -23.00 5.67 9.06
C LEU A 134 -22.63 6.28 10.42
N GLY A 135 -23.57 6.27 11.36
CA GLY A 135 -23.42 6.99 12.62
C GLY A 135 -23.19 8.49 12.42
N ASN A 136 -22.04 8.99 12.87
CA ASN A 136 -21.62 10.38 12.70
C ASN A 136 -20.91 10.65 11.37
N PHE A 137 -20.61 9.62 10.58
CA PHE A 137 -19.94 9.77 9.29
C PHE A 137 -20.98 9.91 8.17
N SER A 138 -20.74 10.84 7.23
CA SER A 138 -21.55 11.05 6.03
C SER A 138 -20.66 11.01 4.80
N LEU A 139 -20.97 10.12 3.88
CA LEU A 139 -20.37 10.04 2.55
C LEU A 139 -21.29 10.71 1.55
N ASN A 140 -20.73 11.62 0.75
CA ASN A 140 -21.42 12.20 -0.41
C ASN A 140 -20.53 11.99 -1.64
N ALA A 141 -21.09 11.38 -2.69
CA ALA A 141 -20.42 11.21 -3.97
C ALA A 141 -21.24 11.93 -5.03
N GLU A 142 -20.62 12.93 -5.64
CA GLU A 142 -21.18 13.64 -6.80
C GLU A 142 -21.33 12.71 -7.99
N THR A 143 -21.79 13.24 -9.11
CA THR A 143 -22.01 12.45 -10.33
C THR A 143 -20.69 11.93 -10.88
N GLY A 144 -20.69 10.66 -11.29
CA GLY A 144 -19.53 10.02 -11.91
C GLY A 144 -19.92 8.77 -12.68
N SER A 145 -18.98 8.27 -13.47
CA SER A 145 -19.18 7.04 -14.26
C SER A 145 -17.90 6.24 -14.42
N ILE A 146 -18.05 4.96 -14.69
CA ILE A 146 -17.03 4.00 -15.07
C ILE A 146 -17.36 3.48 -16.46
N ASN A 147 -16.40 3.55 -17.37
CA ASN A 147 -16.60 3.07 -18.74
C ASN A 147 -15.87 1.75 -18.96
N LYS A 148 -16.29 1.04 -19.98
CA LYS A 148 -15.68 -0.23 -20.39
C LYS A 148 -14.19 -0.09 -20.63
N GLY A 149 -13.40 -0.92 -19.94
CA GLY A 149 -11.95 -0.93 -20.02
C GLY A 149 -11.25 0.15 -19.19
N ASP A 150 -11.95 0.89 -18.31
CA ASP A 150 -11.31 1.80 -17.37
C ASP A 150 -10.64 1.05 -16.22
N VAL A 151 -9.53 1.61 -15.71
CA VAL A 151 -8.93 1.24 -14.44
C VAL A 151 -8.90 2.50 -13.60
N ILE A 152 -9.71 2.54 -12.55
CA ILE A 152 -9.91 3.72 -11.71
C ILE A 152 -9.29 3.48 -10.35
N GLY A 153 -8.37 4.36 -9.94
CA GLY A 153 -7.81 4.39 -8.60
C GLY A 153 -8.58 5.37 -7.70
N VAL A 154 -8.85 4.96 -6.46
CA VAL A 154 -9.48 5.82 -5.44
C VAL A 154 -8.44 6.16 -4.37
N LEU A 155 -8.06 7.43 -4.27
CA LEU A 155 -7.08 7.93 -3.32
C LEU A 155 -7.75 8.72 -2.19
N GLY A 156 -7.11 8.73 -1.03
CA GLY A 156 -7.53 9.53 0.12
C GLY A 156 -7.05 8.97 1.46
N GLU A 157 -7.16 9.77 2.51
CA GLU A 157 -6.78 9.39 3.88
C GLU A 157 -7.62 8.21 4.40
N ASN A 158 -7.17 7.58 5.49
CA ASN A 158 -7.94 6.53 6.13
C ASN A 158 -9.20 7.12 6.82
N GLY A 159 -10.30 6.35 6.78
CA GLY A 159 -11.55 6.75 7.41
C GLY A 159 -12.45 7.69 6.60
N ILE A 160 -12.02 8.20 5.44
CA ILE A 160 -12.84 9.13 4.62
C ILE A 160 -13.90 8.45 3.73
N GLY A 161 -14.09 7.13 3.85
CA GLY A 161 -15.18 6.42 3.18
C GLY A 161 -14.85 5.74 1.85
N LYS A 162 -13.56 5.59 1.47
CA LYS A 162 -13.17 4.86 0.24
C LYS A 162 -13.82 3.48 0.14
N THR A 163 -13.68 2.68 1.19
CA THR A 163 -14.27 1.33 1.27
C THR A 163 -15.79 1.36 1.25
N THR A 164 -16.41 2.36 1.90
CA THR A 164 -17.85 2.54 1.90
C THR A 164 -18.38 2.83 0.50
N PHE A 165 -17.70 3.72 -0.23
CA PHE A 165 -18.05 4.05 -1.62
C PHE A 165 -17.97 2.82 -2.53
N VAL A 166 -16.86 2.07 -2.47
CA VAL A 166 -16.69 0.84 -3.26
C VAL A 166 -17.74 -0.21 -2.91
N LYS A 167 -18.06 -0.39 -1.62
CA LYS A 167 -19.11 -1.29 -1.17
C LYS A 167 -20.51 -0.89 -1.67
N ILE A 168 -20.79 0.41 -1.82
CA ILE A 168 -22.04 0.89 -2.41
C ILE A 168 -22.08 0.55 -3.91
N LEU A 169 -21.00 0.80 -4.65
CA LEU A 169 -20.91 0.46 -6.07
C LEU A 169 -21.05 -1.06 -6.29
N ALA A 170 -20.52 -1.88 -5.38
CA ALA A 170 -20.61 -3.34 -5.41
C ALA A 170 -21.95 -3.88 -4.87
N ASP A 171 -22.89 -3.02 -4.47
CA ASP A 171 -24.19 -3.39 -3.85
C ASP A 171 -24.07 -4.19 -2.54
N VAL A 172 -22.91 -4.15 -1.88
CA VAL A 172 -22.70 -4.76 -0.56
C VAL A 172 -23.34 -3.94 0.54
N ILE A 173 -23.40 -2.61 0.37
CA ILE A 173 -24.06 -1.66 1.27
C ILE A 173 -25.03 -0.82 0.45
N LYS A 174 -26.28 -0.69 0.93
CA LYS A 174 -27.28 0.17 0.29
C LYS A 174 -26.97 1.64 0.55
N LYS A 175 -27.07 2.45 -0.50
CA LYS A 175 -27.05 3.93 -0.40
C LYS A 175 -28.32 4.42 0.28
N ASP A 176 -28.26 5.62 0.88
CA ASP A 176 -29.44 6.24 1.49
C ASP A 176 -30.19 7.13 0.47
N SER A 177 -29.46 7.83 -0.41
CA SER A 177 -30.04 8.61 -1.50
C SER A 177 -29.16 8.62 -2.74
N GLY A 178 -29.63 9.28 -3.80
CA GLY A 178 -28.98 9.35 -5.11
C GLY A 178 -29.32 8.18 -6.02
N GLU A 179 -28.76 8.17 -7.22
CA GLU A 179 -29.02 7.16 -8.24
C GLU A 179 -27.75 6.36 -8.53
N LEU A 180 -27.91 5.10 -8.83
CA LEU A 180 -26.86 4.19 -9.28
C LEU A 180 -27.43 3.34 -10.41
N SER A 181 -26.86 3.47 -11.60
CA SER A 181 -27.22 2.60 -12.70
C SER A 181 -26.67 1.19 -12.44
N LYS A 182 -27.52 0.18 -12.51
CA LYS A 182 -27.14 -1.22 -12.35
C LYS A 182 -27.32 -1.94 -13.67
N SER A 183 -26.26 -2.10 -14.42
CA SER A 183 -26.29 -2.94 -15.62
C SER A 183 -25.22 -4.02 -15.63
N VAL A 184 -24.39 -4.12 -14.58
CA VAL A 184 -23.21 -4.99 -14.60
C VAL A 184 -23.11 -5.86 -13.35
N GLN A 185 -22.56 -7.05 -13.54
CA GLN A 185 -22.18 -7.93 -12.45
C GLN A 185 -20.86 -7.43 -11.86
N VAL A 186 -20.84 -7.16 -10.54
CA VAL A 186 -19.66 -6.69 -9.82
C VAL A 186 -19.10 -7.83 -9.00
N SER A 187 -17.80 -8.12 -9.17
CA SER A 187 -17.04 -8.96 -8.25
C SER A 187 -16.25 -8.06 -7.29
N TYR A 188 -16.42 -8.28 -6.00
CA TYR A 188 -15.79 -7.47 -4.94
C TYR A 188 -14.84 -8.30 -4.11
N LYS A 189 -13.54 -7.91 -4.09
CA LYS A 189 -12.55 -8.47 -3.17
C LYS A 189 -12.49 -7.61 -1.90
N PRO A 190 -12.91 -8.11 -0.73
CA PRO A 190 -12.83 -7.36 0.52
C PRO A 190 -11.38 -7.16 0.98
N GLN A 191 -11.17 -6.21 1.90
CA GLN A 191 -9.86 -5.94 2.48
C GLN A 191 -9.36 -7.11 3.34
N TYR A 192 -10.27 -7.69 4.12
CA TYR A 192 -10.05 -8.88 4.93
C TYR A 192 -10.98 -9.98 4.43
N LEU A 193 -10.49 -11.19 4.38
CA LEU A 193 -11.30 -12.38 4.16
C LEU A 193 -11.69 -12.90 5.55
N ASP A 194 -12.99 -13.09 5.75
CA ASP A 194 -13.47 -13.81 6.91
C ASP A 194 -13.12 -15.31 6.72
N SER A 195 -12.60 -15.94 7.76
CA SER A 195 -12.37 -17.39 7.72
C SER A 195 -13.73 -18.09 7.67
N ASN A 196 -13.97 -18.88 6.64
CA ASN A 196 -15.08 -19.81 6.57
C ASN A 196 -14.55 -21.21 6.23
N ASP A 197 -15.36 -22.23 6.51
CA ASP A 197 -15.02 -23.62 6.25
C ASP A 197 -15.33 -24.06 4.81
N GLU A 198 -15.64 -23.12 3.90
CA GLU A 198 -15.94 -23.41 2.51
C GLU A 198 -14.66 -23.63 1.70
N LEU A 199 -14.77 -24.49 0.70
CA LEU A 199 -13.66 -24.71 -0.26
C LEU A 199 -13.43 -23.42 -1.08
N VAL A 200 -12.16 -23.11 -1.35
CA VAL A 200 -11.75 -21.92 -2.13
C VAL A 200 -12.46 -21.82 -3.48
N ILE A 201 -12.83 -22.96 -4.08
CA ILE A 201 -13.56 -23.02 -5.35
C ILE A 201 -15.01 -22.49 -5.26
N ASN A 202 -15.56 -22.37 -4.05
CA ASN A 202 -16.92 -21.91 -3.79
C ASN A 202 -16.98 -20.43 -3.35
N ILE A 203 -15.81 -19.76 -3.26
CA ILE A 203 -15.67 -18.35 -2.95
C ILE A 203 -15.44 -17.57 -4.25
#